data_dcace797c9b2ff2a9964691ace18fee9
#
_entry.id   dcace797c9b2ff2a9964691ace18fee9
#
_cell.length_a   1.000
_cell.length_b   1.000
_cell.length_c   1.000
_cell.angle_alpha   90.00
_cell.angle_beta   90.00
_cell.angle_gamma   90.00
#
_symmetry.space_group_name_H-M   'P 1'
#
loop_
_entity.id
_entity.type
_entity.pdbx_description
1 polymer ?
#
loop_
_entity_poly.entity_id
_entity_poly.type
_entity_poly.pdbx_seq_one_letter_code
_entity_poly.pdbx_strand_id
1 'polypeptide(L)'
;MDFNKPIGEQLGNNEALSNAQEKASSMVANVGDSVSGMKEGLNDAVSEFSSSGIADVGSAFLDTNSMVAKFVFLIVVLIAFFLLMNLGIYFISLFTTVDKSPYIFKGMYATTKKVHIKQDPKLSGSKPIYRSNDANKGIEFTWSSWLKLDSVDGNNDIKHIYNKGSEPLEFEPSIGDNNYALKNCPGVYVTNNSSDNTLRLKIKIDTIGPIAAVPITIKDLPIKRWFHLAIRLQNKIVDVYINGTITTRVPFTQVPDQNYGDTFIGYHGYDGYVSNLRYFDSALSVFQISNIVMSGPNLSNPEENQEIGNANYLSGSWYTKDSY
;
A
#
# COMPACT_ATOMS: atom_id res chain seq x y z
N MET A 1 53.62 -36.21 -4.12
CA MET A 1 52.79 -35.28 -3.31
C MET A 1 52.13 -36.13 -2.25
N ASP A 2 52.64 -36.04 -1.04
CA ASP A 2 52.16 -36.85 0.10
C ASP A 2 51.00 -36.15 0.79
N PHE A 3 49.83 -36.74 0.71
CA PHE A 3 48.58 -36.21 1.23
C PHE A 3 48.31 -36.57 2.72
N ASN A 4 49.35 -36.91 3.50
CA ASN A 4 49.18 -37.48 4.83
C ASN A 4 49.92 -36.72 5.93
N LYS A 5 49.88 -35.35 5.93
CA LYS A 5 50.30 -34.55 7.10
C LYS A 5 49.10 -33.81 7.70
N PRO A 6 48.87 -33.91 9.01
CA PRO A 6 47.79 -33.21 9.68
C PRO A 6 48.02 -31.69 9.65
N ILE A 7 46.95 -30.94 9.42
CA ILE A 7 46.88 -29.47 9.23
C ILE A 7 47.45 -28.68 10.43
N GLY A 8 47.81 -29.31 11.54
CA GLY A 8 48.30 -28.67 12.76
C GLY A 8 49.77 -28.21 12.75
N GLU A 9 50.55 -28.56 11.75
CA GLU A 9 52.01 -28.31 11.74
C GLU A 9 52.48 -27.18 10.82
N GLN A 10 51.59 -26.44 10.18
CA GLN A 10 51.90 -25.29 9.30
C GLN A 10 51.73 -23.91 9.93
N LEU A 11 51.35 -23.79 11.20
CA LEU A 11 51.29 -22.51 11.92
C LEU A 11 52.50 -22.34 12.82
N GLY A 12 53.67 -22.25 12.21
CA GLY A 12 54.86 -21.69 12.86
C GLY A 12 54.68 -20.19 13.02
N ASN A 13 54.34 -19.75 14.20
CA ASN A 13 54.74 -18.57 14.94
C ASN A 13 53.74 -18.27 16.05
N ASN A 14 53.85 -19.06 17.13
CA ASN A 14 53.13 -18.78 18.38
C ASN A 14 53.48 -17.40 18.99
N GLU A 15 54.61 -16.81 18.62
CA GLU A 15 55.06 -15.52 19.12
C GLU A 15 54.29 -14.34 18.52
N ALA A 16 53.91 -14.37 17.26
CA ALA A 16 53.11 -13.33 16.64
C ALA A 16 51.66 -13.36 17.12
N LEU A 17 51.12 -14.54 17.39
CA LEU A 17 49.77 -14.72 17.92
C LEU A 17 49.70 -14.32 19.40
N SER A 18 50.72 -14.65 20.22
CA SER A 18 50.78 -14.23 21.62
C SER A 18 50.95 -12.71 21.76
N ASN A 19 51.78 -12.09 20.92
CA ASN A 19 51.95 -10.65 20.90
C ASN A 19 50.68 -9.88 20.41
N ALA A 20 49.94 -10.48 19.46
CA ALA A 20 48.63 -9.92 19.03
C ALA A 20 47.55 -10.07 20.11
N GLN A 21 47.58 -11.17 20.85
CA GLN A 21 46.64 -11.44 21.94
C GLN A 21 46.91 -10.56 23.16
N GLU A 22 48.21 -10.32 23.46
CA GLU A 22 48.62 -9.41 24.54
C GLU A 22 48.33 -7.95 24.20
N LYS A 23 48.52 -7.51 22.97
CA LYS A 23 48.10 -6.19 22.49
C LYS A 23 46.56 -6.03 22.48
N ALA A 24 45.83 -7.05 22.09
CA ALA A 24 44.37 -7.01 22.11
C ALA A 24 43.83 -6.96 23.56
N SER A 25 44.42 -7.72 24.49
CA SER A 25 44.05 -7.71 25.90
C SER A 25 44.40 -6.38 26.58
N SER A 26 45.54 -5.76 26.24
CA SER A 26 45.90 -4.42 26.77
C SER A 26 45.04 -3.31 26.19
N MET A 27 44.62 -3.41 24.93
CA MET A 27 43.63 -2.48 24.35
C MET A 27 42.26 -2.64 25.02
N VAL A 28 41.80 -3.86 25.26
CA VAL A 28 40.54 -4.14 25.95
C VAL A 28 40.57 -3.64 27.38
N ALA A 29 41.67 -3.80 28.09
CA ALA A 29 41.86 -3.26 29.45
C ALA A 29 41.82 -1.73 29.48
N ASN A 30 42.53 -1.07 28.54
CA ASN A 30 42.53 0.40 28.44
C ASN A 30 41.15 0.94 28.02
N VAL A 31 40.40 0.23 27.21
CA VAL A 31 39.02 0.60 26.89
C VAL A 31 38.10 0.36 28.09
N GLY A 32 38.31 -0.73 28.84
CA GLY A 32 37.61 -1.04 30.07
C GLY A 32 37.77 0.05 31.14
N ASP A 33 39.00 0.51 31.38
CA ASP A 33 39.28 1.58 32.32
C ASP A 33 38.76 2.94 31.87
N SER A 34 38.79 3.21 30.57
CA SER A 34 38.19 4.42 29.99
C SER A 34 36.66 4.39 30.09
N VAL A 35 36.04 3.24 29.88
CA VAL A 35 34.58 3.06 30.00
C VAL A 35 34.11 3.09 31.44
N SER A 36 34.90 2.55 32.39
CA SER A 36 34.57 2.64 33.82
C SER A 36 34.71 4.07 34.36
N GLY A 37 35.75 4.82 33.97
CA GLY A 37 35.86 6.23 34.29
C GLY A 37 34.75 7.10 33.66
N MET A 38 34.33 6.78 32.44
CA MET A 38 33.14 7.37 31.81
C MET A 38 31.83 7.02 32.53
N LYS A 39 31.72 5.77 33.02
CA LYS A 39 30.52 5.30 33.75
C LYS A 39 30.39 5.96 35.13
N GLU A 40 31.51 6.16 35.86
CA GLU A 40 31.51 6.89 37.11
C GLU A 40 31.18 8.36 36.89
N GLY A 41 31.81 9.02 35.91
CA GLY A 41 31.49 10.41 35.56
C GLY A 41 30.05 10.60 35.02
N LEU A 42 29.51 9.61 34.35
CA LEU A 42 28.11 9.62 33.88
C LEU A 42 27.15 9.42 35.06
N ASN A 43 27.48 8.54 36.02
CA ASN A 43 26.64 8.25 37.17
C ASN A 43 26.60 9.44 38.13
N ASP A 44 27.73 10.14 38.33
CA ASP A 44 27.79 11.38 39.11
C ASP A 44 26.99 12.49 38.42
N ALA A 45 27.16 12.67 37.12
CA ALA A 45 26.38 13.67 36.36
C ALA A 45 24.87 13.36 36.36
N VAL A 46 24.47 12.07 36.27
CA VAL A 46 23.06 11.67 36.32
C VAL A 46 22.47 11.82 37.71
N SER A 47 23.23 11.56 38.80
CA SER A 47 22.78 11.73 40.18
C SER A 47 22.62 13.22 40.53
N GLU A 48 23.47 14.07 40.03
CA GLU A 48 23.39 15.52 40.17
C GLU A 48 22.22 16.10 39.37
N PHE A 49 21.95 15.52 38.18
CA PHE A 49 20.82 15.86 37.34
C PHE A 49 19.45 15.44 37.90
N SER A 50 19.40 14.36 38.68
CA SER A 50 18.14 13.88 39.26
C SER A 50 17.74 14.58 40.58
N SER A 51 18.66 15.29 41.21
CA SER A 51 18.42 15.97 42.51
C SER A 51 17.96 17.43 42.41
N SER A 52 18.09 18.06 41.25
CA SER A 52 17.68 19.45 41.00
C SER A 52 16.60 19.53 39.93
N GLY A 53 15.60 20.41 40.11
CA GLY A 53 14.50 20.60 39.18
C GLY A 53 15.00 21.07 37.78
N ILE A 54 14.29 20.73 36.75
CA ILE A 54 14.66 20.95 35.31
C ILE A 54 15.06 22.40 34.98
N ALA A 55 14.54 23.38 35.74
CA ALA A 55 14.85 24.81 35.55
C ALA A 55 16.21 25.24 36.16
N ASP A 56 16.67 24.61 37.25
CA ASP A 56 17.93 24.93 37.89
C ASP A 56 19.13 24.18 37.27
N VAL A 57 18.89 23.06 36.63
CA VAL A 57 19.91 22.19 36.02
C VAL A 57 20.71 22.91 34.94
N GLY A 58 20.06 23.79 34.16
CA GLY A 58 20.73 24.54 33.10
C GLY A 58 21.74 25.55 33.58
N SER A 59 21.47 26.25 34.70
CA SER A 59 22.34 27.27 35.28
C SER A 59 23.47 26.65 36.10
N ALA A 60 23.19 25.65 36.94
CA ALA A 60 24.18 24.94 37.74
C ALA A 60 25.21 24.19 36.88
N PHE A 61 24.78 23.65 35.71
CA PHE A 61 25.67 22.95 34.79
C PHE A 61 26.61 23.89 34.03
N LEU A 62 26.18 25.13 33.79
CA LEU A 62 27.02 26.14 33.13
C LEU A 62 28.12 26.67 34.10
N ASP A 63 27.86 26.64 35.39
CA ASP A 63 28.80 27.10 36.42
C ASP A 63 29.81 26.02 36.82
N THR A 64 29.59 24.75 36.48
CA THR A 64 30.52 23.66 36.82
C THR A 64 31.77 23.77 35.92
N ASN A 65 32.93 23.97 36.58
CA ASN A 65 34.22 24.11 35.86
C ASN A 65 34.75 22.82 35.21
N SER A 66 34.04 21.71 35.32
CA SER A 66 34.44 20.44 34.72
C SER A 66 34.17 20.43 33.19
N MET A 67 35.23 20.37 32.41
CA MET A 67 35.15 20.22 30.94
C MET A 67 34.35 18.98 30.54
N VAL A 68 34.43 17.90 31.32
CA VAL A 68 33.74 16.62 31.05
C VAL A 68 32.23 16.80 31.23
N ALA A 69 31.78 17.50 32.25
CA ALA A 69 30.35 17.75 32.48
C ALA A 69 29.74 18.58 31.34
N LYS A 70 30.43 19.58 30.82
CA LYS A 70 29.99 20.38 29.69
C LYS A 70 29.88 19.55 28.40
N PHE A 71 30.82 18.63 28.19
CA PHE A 71 30.79 17.72 27.05
C PHE A 71 29.63 16.71 27.12
N VAL A 72 29.40 16.13 28.29
CA VAL A 72 28.28 15.21 28.53
C VAL A 72 26.94 15.92 28.33
N PHE A 73 26.80 17.13 28.86
CA PHE A 73 25.59 17.93 28.64
C PHE A 73 25.33 18.22 27.15
N LEU A 74 26.39 18.62 26.42
CA LEU A 74 26.27 18.88 24.99
C LEU A 74 25.80 17.61 24.24
N ILE A 75 26.32 16.44 24.58
CA ILE A 75 25.90 15.16 24.00
C ILE A 75 24.45 14.86 24.34
N VAL A 76 24.02 15.06 25.60
CA VAL A 76 22.64 14.84 26.02
C VAL A 76 21.67 15.78 25.26
N VAL A 77 22.02 17.06 25.16
CA VAL A 77 21.23 18.04 24.38
C VAL A 77 21.13 17.63 22.90
N LEU A 78 22.23 17.16 22.32
CA LEU A 78 22.27 16.72 20.93
C LEU A 78 21.41 15.48 20.71
N ILE A 79 21.45 14.52 21.64
CA ILE A 79 20.57 13.33 21.62
C ILE A 79 19.11 13.75 21.76
N ALA A 80 18.80 14.63 22.71
CA ALA A 80 17.44 15.14 22.92
C ALA A 80 16.93 15.86 21.68
N PHE A 81 17.77 16.67 21.02
CA PHE A 81 17.43 17.33 19.75
C PHE A 81 17.11 16.33 18.64
N PHE A 82 17.94 15.30 18.47
CA PHE A 82 17.66 14.25 17.47
C PHE A 82 16.38 13.47 17.76
N LEU A 83 16.09 13.18 19.03
CA LEU A 83 14.84 12.54 19.42
C LEU A 83 13.63 13.43 19.12
N LEU A 84 13.69 14.71 19.45
CA LEU A 84 12.64 15.68 19.15
C LEU A 84 12.44 15.85 17.63
N MET A 85 13.53 15.91 16.88
CA MET A 85 13.48 16.00 15.41
C MET A 85 12.83 14.77 14.81
N ASN A 86 13.22 13.56 15.23
CA ASN A 86 12.59 12.33 14.78
C ASN A 86 11.12 12.24 15.18
N LEU A 87 10.77 12.68 16.38
CA LEU A 87 9.40 12.76 16.84
C LEU A 87 8.59 13.74 15.97
N GLY A 88 9.15 14.90 15.65
CA GLY A 88 8.53 15.87 14.74
C GLY A 88 8.29 15.31 13.36
N ILE A 89 9.28 14.63 12.77
CA ILE A 89 9.15 13.95 11.47
C ILE A 89 8.06 12.87 11.55
N TYR A 90 8.02 12.10 12.63
CA TYR A 90 6.98 11.09 12.86
C TYR A 90 5.58 11.72 12.87
N PHE A 91 5.38 12.82 13.62
CA PHE A 91 4.11 13.53 13.63
C PHE A 91 3.73 14.07 12.24
N ILE A 92 4.66 14.70 11.54
CA ILE A 92 4.41 15.17 10.17
C ILE A 92 4.02 13.99 9.27
N SER A 93 4.69 12.84 9.37
CA SER A 93 4.38 11.67 8.56
C SER A 93 2.98 11.12 8.80
N LEU A 94 2.45 11.19 10.04
CA LEU A 94 1.07 10.78 10.34
C LEU A 94 0.03 11.59 9.57
N PHE A 95 0.30 12.85 9.27
CA PHE A 95 -0.62 13.73 8.55
C PHE A 95 -0.37 13.78 7.03
N THR A 96 0.85 13.43 6.58
CA THR A 96 1.26 13.57 5.17
C THR A 96 1.39 12.24 4.45
N THR A 97 1.36 11.09 5.17
CA THR A 97 1.40 9.79 4.49
C THR A 97 0.14 9.56 3.69
N VAL A 98 0.34 9.52 2.39
CA VAL A 98 -0.72 9.19 1.45
C VAL A 98 -0.94 7.68 1.47
N ASP A 99 -2.20 7.26 1.56
CA ASP A 99 -2.55 5.85 1.45
C ASP A 99 -2.27 5.37 0.02
N LYS A 100 -1.22 4.57 -0.15
CA LYS A 100 -0.83 3.99 -1.44
C LYS A 100 -1.77 2.89 -1.91
N SER A 101 -2.58 2.36 -1.01
CA SER A 101 -3.51 1.27 -1.29
C SER A 101 -4.93 1.61 -0.82
N PRO A 102 -5.51 2.71 -1.36
CA PRO A 102 -6.76 3.24 -0.88
C PRO A 102 -7.95 2.31 -1.17
N TYR A 103 -8.90 2.32 -0.24
CA TYR A 103 -10.24 1.91 -0.60
C TYR A 103 -10.88 2.97 -1.49
N ILE A 104 -11.26 2.60 -2.69
CA ILE A 104 -12.04 3.46 -3.58
C ILE A 104 -13.40 3.71 -2.92
N PHE A 105 -14.02 2.65 -2.42
CA PHE A 105 -15.10 2.72 -1.45
C PHE A 105 -15.10 1.52 -0.51
N LYS A 106 -15.64 1.74 0.68
CA LYS A 106 -15.93 0.68 1.67
C LYS A 106 -17.43 0.47 1.73
N GLY A 107 -17.85 -0.77 2.00
CA GLY A 107 -19.27 -1.12 2.07
C GLY A 107 -19.80 -1.61 0.74
N MET A 108 -21.11 -1.64 0.60
CA MET A 108 -21.84 -2.25 -0.51
C MET A 108 -22.62 -1.19 -1.29
N TYR A 109 -22.47 -1.19 -2.61
CA TYR A 109 -23.25 -0.37 -3.53
C TYR A 109 -24.07 -1.24 -4.48
N ALA A 110 -25.34 -0.86 -4.68
CA ALA A 110 -26.14 -1.42 -5.76
C ALA A 110 -25.63 -0.86 -7.10
N THR A 111 -25.37 -1.73 -8.05
CA THR A 111 -24.83 -1.36 -9.36
C THR A 111 -25.87 -0.77 -10.32
N THR A 112 -27.11 -0.65 -9.87
CA THR A 112 -28.16 0.15 -10.54
C THR A 112 -27.96 1.66 -10.36
N LYS A 113 -27.14 2.08 -9.38
CA LYS A 113 -26.82 3.48 -9.12
C LYS A 113 -25.48 3.85 -9.75
N LYS A 114 -25.46 4.93 -10.53
CA LYS A 114 -24.21 5.49 -11.08
C LYS A 114 -23.42 6.17 -9.98
N VAL A 115 -22.16 5.78 -9.80
CA VAL A 115 -21.23 6.39 -8.85
C VAL A 115 -19.97 6.85 -9.58
N HIS A 116 -19.62 8.11 -9.38
CA HIS A 116 -18.42 8.72 -9.94
C HIS A 116 -17.46 9.12 -8.81
N ILE A 117 -16.26 8.57 -8.81
CA ILE A 117 -15.24 8.83 -7.81
C ILE A 117 -14.06 9.52 -8.47
N LYS A 118 -13.90 10.78 -8.11
CA LYS A 118 -12.90 11.67 -8.68
C LYS A 118 -11.49 11.30 -8.21
N GLN A 119 -10.52 11.44 -9.11
CA GLN A 119 -9.10 11.18 -8.87
C GLN A 119 -8.31 12.45 -8.48
N ASP A 120 -8.77 13.62 -8.92
CA ASP A 120 -8.05 14.88 -8.67
C ASP A 120 -8.00 15.19 -7.17
N PRO A 121 -6.81 15.19 -6.53
CA PRO A 121 -6.67 15.46 -5.10
C PRO A 121 -7.12 16.87 -4.68
N LYS A 122 -7.27 17.81 -5.63
CA LYS A 122 -7.78 19.15 -5.36
C LYS A 122 -9.29 19.18 -5.11
N LEU A 123 -10.00 18.13 -5.50
CA LEU A 123 -11.44 18.04 -5.36
C LEU A 123 -11.84 17.37 -4.05
N SER A 124 -12.79 17.95 -3.34
CA SER A 124 -13.33 17.37 -2.12
C SER A 124 -13.93 15.99 -2.39
N GLY A 125 -13.67 15.03 -1.49
CA GLY A 125 -14.15 13.65 -1.62
C GLY A 125 -13.43 12.81 -2.66
N SER A 126 -12.40 13.33 -3.31
CA SER A 126 -11.57 12.56 -4.25
C SER A 126 -10.85 11.41 -3.56
N LYS A 127 -10.57 10.36 -4.33
CA LYS A 127 -9.78 9.18 -3.91
C LYS A 127 -8.59 9.01 -4.87
N PRO A 128 -7.50 9.75 -4.66
CA PRO A 128 -6.33 9.66 -5.53
C PRO A 128 -5.76 8.22 -5.53
N ILE A 129 -5.57 7.69 -6.72
CA ILE A 129 -4.90 6.42 -6.94
C ILE A 129 -3.51 6.75 -7.48
N TYR A 130 -2.50 6.49 -6.66
CA TYR A 130 -1.13 6.73 -7.06
C TYR A 130 -0.65 5.65 -8.01
N ARG A 131 0.31 6.02 -8.83
CA ARG A 131 0.97 5.06 -9.70
C ARG A 131 1.58 3.94 -8.86
N SER A 132 1.60 2.74 -9.42
CA SER A 132 2.18 1.56 -8.79
C SER A 132 3.66 1.76 -8.47
N ASN A 133 4.15 1.02 -7.50
CA ASN A 133 5.57 0.94 -7.21
C ASN A 133 6.25 0.10 -8.29
N ASP A 134 6.93 0.76 -9.23
CA ASP A 134 7.64 0.13 -10.37
C ASP A 134 9.06 -0.32 -10.00
N ALA A 135 9.34 -0.72 -8.77
CA ALA A 135 10.70 -0.94 -8.31
C ALA A 135 11.50 -1.91 -9.25
N ASN A 136 11.70 -3.14 -8.86
CA ASN A 136 12.59 -4.04 -9.61
C ASN A 136 11.88 -4.90 -10.68
N LYS A 137 10.55 -4.98 -10.66
CA LYS A 137 9.77 -5.90 -11.51
C LYS A 137 8.86 -5.22 -12.51
N GLY A 138 9.00 -3.90 -12.67
CA GLY A 138 8.15 -3.09 -13.52
C GLY A 138 6.82 -2.75 -12.86
N ILE A 139 5.85 -2.33 -13.65
CA ILE A 139 4.53 -1.92 -13.17
C ILE A 139 3.81 -3.05 -12.42
N GLU A 140 3.34 -2.77 -11.22
CA GLU A 140 2.63 -3.73 -10.38
C GLU A 140 1.41 -3.07 -9.75
N PHE A 141 0.26 -3.72 -9.80
CA PHE A 141 -0.90 -3.33 -9.01
C PHE A 141 -1.87 -4.49 -8.81
N THR A 142 -2.76 -4.34 -7.87
CA THR A 142 -3.88 -5.27 -7.68
C THR A 142 -5.16 -4.48 -7.42
N TRP A 143 -6.21 -4.80 -8.16
CA TRP A 143 -7.57 -4.38 -7.88
C TRP A 143 -8.33 -5.51 -7.23
N SER A 144 -9.04 -5.21 -6.18
CA SER A 144 -9.78 -6.19 -5.38
C SER A 144 -11.20 -5.69 -5.16
N SER A 145 -12.19 -6.54 -5.40
CA SER A 145 -13.59 -6.23 -5.20
C SER A 145 -14.41 -7.49 -4.91
N TRP A 146 -15.50 -7.33 -4.17
CA TRP A 146 -16.53 -8.35 -4.05
C TRP A 146 -17.69 -8.03 -4.96
N LEU A 147 -18.16 -9.03 -5.67
CA LEU A 147 -19.23 -8.90 -6.66
C LEU A 147 -20.35 -9.89 -6.34
N LYS A 148 -21.61 -9.45 -6.54
CA LYS A 148 -22.80 -10.27 -6.51
C LYS A 148 -23.64 -9.96 -7.73
N LEU A 149 -23.93 -10.98 -8.53
CA LEU A 149 -24.73 -10.88 -9.75
C LEU A 149 -26.06 -11.55 -9.47
N ASP A 150 -27.16 -10.78 -9.44
CA ASP A 150 -28.47 -11.32 -9.08
C ASP A 150 -29.24 -11.78 -10.32
N SER A 151 -29.25 -11.00 -11.39
CA SER A 151 -29.75 -11.40 -12.71
C SER A 151 -29.01 -10.61 -13.79
N VAL A 152 -28.98 -11.12 -14.98
CA VAL A 152 -28.56 -10.36 -16.17
C VAL A 152 -29.55 -10.67 -17.28
N ASP A 153 -30.20 -9.65 -17.82
CA ASP A 153 -31.15 -9.79 -18.91
C ASP A 153 -30.52 -10.51 -20.09
N GLY A 154 -31.27 -11.43 -20.70
CA GLY A 154 -30.80 -12.40 -21.69
C GLY A 154 -30.31 -11.87 -23.04
N ASN A 155 -30.03 -10.56 -23.14
CA ASN A 155 -29.44 -9.94 -24.29
C ASN A 155 -27.92 -9.96 -24.18
N ASN A 156 -27.22 -10.12 -25.30
CA ASN A 156 -25.74 -10.05 -25.36
C ASN A 156 -25.16 -8.69 -24.95
N ASP A 157 -25.94 -7.86 -24.28
CA ASP A 157 -25.55 -6.53 -23.87
C ASP A 157 -24.42 -6.59 -22.85
N ILE A 158 -23.43 -5.74 -23.04
CA ILE A 158 -22.34 -5.55 -22.10
C ILE A 158 -22.82 -4.59 -21.02
N LYS A 159 -22.89 -5.07 -19.77
CA LYS A 159 -23.23 -4.27 -18.60
C LYS A 159 -21.97 -3.87 -17.86
N HIS A 160 -21.91 -2.60 -17.47
CA HIS A 160 -20.75 -2.03 -16.80
C HIS A 160 -20.83 -2.28 -15.27
N ILE A 161 -19.76 -2.82 -14.70
CA ILE A 161 -19.62 -2.97 -13.26
C ILE A 161 -18.84 -1.78 -12.69
N TYR A 162 -17.57 -1.69 -13.04
CA TYR A 162 -16.73 -0.53 -12.74
C TYR A 162 -15.57 -0.42 -13.73
N ASN A 163 -15.08 0.79 -13.91
CA ASN A 163 -13.82 1.02 -14.62
C ASN A 163 -13.04 2.18 -14.01
N LYS A 164 -11.74 2.17 -14.23
CA LYS A 164 -10.87 3.32 -14.03
C LYS A 164 -10.40 3.82 -15.39
N GLY A 165 -10.72 5.07 -15.70
CA GLY A 165 -10.37 5.65 -16.98
C GLY A 165 -11.33 6.71 -17.47
N SER A 166 -11.92 6.50 -18.65
CA SER A 166 -12.92 7.40 -19.21
C SER A 166 -14.30 7.08 -18.67
N GLU A 167 -15.14 8.10 -18.59
CA GLU A 167 -16.56 7.91 -18.32
C GLU A 167 -17.17 6.98 -19.39
N PRO A 168 -17.90 5.94 -18.96
CA PRO A 168 -18.69 5.16 -19.88
C PRO A 168 -19.81 6.02 -20.45
N LEU A 169 -19.67 6.41 -21.69
CA LEU A 169 -20.73 7.16 -22.40
C LEU A 169 -21.98 6.28 -22.50
N GLU A 170 -23.14 6.90 -22.67
CA GLU A 170 -24.37 6.15 -22.94
C GLU A 170 -24.16 5.34 -24.21
N PHE A 171 -24.21 4.03 -24.06
CA PHE A 171 -23.95 3.11 -25.15
C PHE A 171 -25.12 3.12 -26.11
N GLU A 172 -24.91 3.54 -27.32
CA GLU A 172 -25.82 3.25 -28.42
C GLU A 172 -25.80 1.74 -28.70
N PRO A 173 -26.92 1.03 -28.66
CA PRO A 173 -26.98 -0.43 -28.83
C PRO A 173 -26.52 -0.92 -30.21
N SER A 174 -26.19 -0.02 -31.12
CA SER A 174 -26.00 -0.27 -32.55
C SER A 174 -24.56 -0.54 -32.98
N ILE A 175 -23.59 -0.51 -32.11
CA ILE A 175 -22.19 -0.68 -32.50
C ILE A 175 -21.60 -1.95 -31.83
N GLY A 176 -21.94 -3.12 -32.36
CA GLY A 176 -21.21 -4.39 -32.18
C GLY A 176 -20.57 -4.68 -30.82
N ASP A 177 -19.86 -5.78 -30.69
CA ASP A 177 -19.22 -6.31 -29.47
C ASP A 177 -18.24 -5.39 -28.69
N ASN A 178 -18.24 -4.07 -28.90
CA ASN A 178 -17.20 -3.15 -28.43
C ASN A 178 -17.70 -2.02 -27.50
N ASN A 179 -18.80 -2.20 -26.80
CA ASN A 179 -19.34 -1.20 -25.86
C ASN A 179 -18.54 -1.09 -24.55
N TYR A 180 -17.26 -0.79 -24.64
CA TYR A 180 -16.41 -0.50 -23.50
C TYR A 180 -16.16 1.00 -23.40
N ALA A 181 -15.91 1.50 -22.18
CA ALA A 181 -15.38 2.85 -22.03
C ALA A 181 -14.11 3.02 -22.89
N LEU A 182 -13.84 4.25 -23.33
CA LEU A 182 -12.70 4.54 -24.21
C LEU A 182 -11.35 4.19 -23.57
N LYS A 183 -11.24 4.39 -22.25
CA LYS A 183 -10.04 4.02 -21.49
C LYS A 183 -10.39 3.19 -20.25
N ASN A 184 -9.63 2.10 -20.05
CA ASN A 184 -9.83 1.15 -18.97
C ASN A 184 -8.50 0.66 -18.42
N CYS A 185 -8.31 0.81 -17.11
CA CYS A 185 -7.20 0.15 -16.42
C CYS A 185 -7.48 -0.01 -14.91
N PRO A 186 -8.30 -1.01 -14.53
CA PRO A 186 -9.08 -1.94 -15.33
C PRO A 186 -10.48 -1.42 -15.68
N GLY A 187 -11.14 -2.08 -16.62
CA GLY A 187 -12.58 -2.04 -16.81
C GLY A 187 -13.16 -3.43 -16.59
N VAL A 188 -14.20 -3.54 -15.79
CA VAL A 188 -14.88 -4.79 -15.45
C VAL A 188 -16.33 -4.71 -15.91
N TYR A 189 -16.70 -5.67 -16.72
CA TYR A 189 -17.99 -5.73 -17.38
C TYR A 189 -18.56 -7.14 -17.26
N VAL A 190 -19.88 -7.26 -17.37
CA VAL A 190 -20.56 -8.54 -17.43
C VAL A 190 -21.44 -8.60 -18.68
N THR A 191 -21.50 -9.75 -19.30
CA THR A 191 -22.38 -10.01 -20.45
C THR A 191 -23.04 -11.36 -20.28
N ASN A 192 -24.29 -11.47 -20.74
CA ASN A 192 -24.93 -12.76 -20.89
C ASN A 192 -24.73 -13.22 -22.34
N ASN A 193 -24.24 -14.42 -22.50
CA ASN A 193 -24.16 -15.01 -23.84
C ASN A 193 -25.48 -15.72 -24.16
N SER A 194 -26.22 -15.17 -25.12
CA SER A 194 -27.52 -15.72 -25.52
C SER A 194 -27.44 -17.12 -26.13
N SER A 195 -26.27 -17.54 -26.60
CA SER A 195 -26.12 -18.89 -27.22
C SER A 195 -26.13 -20.01 -26.19
N ASP A 196 -25.58 -19.77 -24.99
CA ASP A 196 -25.45 -20.77 -23.94
C ASP A 196 -26.09 -20.31 -22.60
N ASN A 197 -26.70 -19.13 -22.61
CA ASN A 197 -27.29 -18.46 -21.43
C ASN A 197 -26.36 -18.42 -20.21
N THR A 198 -25.05 -18.25 -20.45
CA THR A 198 -24.03 -18.18 -19.40
C THR A 198 -23.55 -16.74 -19.20
N LEU A 199 -23.37 -16.38 -17.93
CA LEU A 199 -22.76 -15.11 -17.56
C LEU A 199 -21.25 -15.17 -17.77
N ARG A 200 -20.72 -14.14 -18.38
CA ARG A 200 -19.29 -13.98 -18.64
C ARG A 200 -18.82 -12.63 -18.08
N LEU A 201 -17.77 -12.67 -17.27
CA LEU A 201 -17.07 -11.47 -16.84
C LEU A 201 -16.04 -11.12 -17.91
N LYS A 202 -16.05 -9.86 -18.36
CA LYS A 202 -15.07 -9.32 -19.30
C LYS A 202 -14.23 -8.25 -18.59
N ILE A 203 -12.92 -8.46 -18.58
CA ILE A 203 -11.97 -7.54 -17.97
C ILE A 203 -11.15 -6.91 -19.10
N LYS A 204 -11.23 -5.59 -19.21
CA LYS A 204 -10.46 -4.82 -20.19
C LYS A 204 -9.36 -4.04 -19.48
N ILE A 205 -8.14 -4.16 -19.99
CA ILE A 205 -6.98 -3.39 -19.55
C ILE A 205 -6.33 -2.84 -20.80
N ASP A 206 -6.37 -1.54 -20.98
CA ASP A 206 -5.73 -0.90 -22.12
C ASP A 206 -4.21 -0.90 -21.95
N THR A 207 -3.52 -0.91 -23.07
CA THR A 207 -2.06 -0.98 -23.13
C THR A 207 -1.50 0.21 -23.92
N ILE A 208 -0.26 0.59 -23.60
CA ILE A 208 0.46 1.64 -24.31
C ILE A 208 0.93 1.05 -25.65
N GLY A 209 0.33 1.50 -26.76
CA GLY A 209 0.74 1.09 -28.09
C GLY A 209 -0.43 0.93 -29.06
N PRO A 210 -0.15 0.59 -30.34
CA PRO A 210 -1.17 0.57 -31.40
C PRO A 210 -2.09 -0.67 -31.37
N ILE A 211 -1.73 -1.70 -30.62
CA ILE A 211 -2.50 -2.94 -30.54
C ILE A 211 -3.45 -2.88 -29.36
N ALA A 212 -4.76 -2.88 -29.65
CA ALA A 212 -5.76 -2.95 -28.60
C ALA A 212 -5.68 -4.27 -27.84
N ALA A 213 -5.67 -4.23 -26.52
CA ALA A 213 -5.70 -5.45 -25.72
C ALA A 213 -7.07 -6.13 -25.83
N VAL A 214 -7.05 -7.44 -26.07
CA VAL A 214 -8.27 -8.26 -26.09
C VAL A 214 -8.82 -8.40 -24.67
N PRO A 215 -10.13 -8.21 -24.46
CA PRO A 215 -10.72 -8.40 -23.14
C PRO A 215 -10.55 -9.83 -22.61
N ILE A 216 -10.12 -9.94 -21.37
CA ILE A 216 -10.03 -11.23 -20.67
C ILE A 216 -11.45 -11.68 -20.34
N THR A 217 -11.84 -12.87 -20.77
CA THR A 217 -13.19 -13.41 -20.55
C THR A 217 -13.15 -14.56 -19.54
N ILE A 218 -13.93 -14.44 -18.48
CA ILE A 218 -14.10 -15.48 -17.46
C ILE A 218 -15.53 -16.00 -17.55
N LYS A 219 -15.68 -17.31 -17.64
CA LYS A 219 -16.94 -18.03 -17.71
C LYS A 219 -17.30 -18.62 -16.34
N ASP A 220 -18.49 -19.19 -16.25
CA ASP A 220 -18.95 -20.00 -15.10
C ASP A 220 -18.95 -19.22 -13.77
N LEU A 221 -19.48 -18.00 -13.81
CA LEU A 221 -19.59 -17.15 -12.64
C LEU A 221 -20.72 -17.61 -11.71
N PRO A 222 -20.52 -17.54 -10.37
CA PRO A 222 -21.60 -17.82 -9.43
C PRO A 222 -22.68 -16.74 -9.52
N ILE A 223 -23.94 -17.16 -9.69
CA ILE A 223 -25.11 -16.28 -9.71
C ILE A 223 -25.73 -16.25 -8.30
N LYS A 224 -26.25 -15.08 -7.88
CA LYS A 224 -26.90 -14.83 -6.58
C LYS A 224 -26.02 -15.10 -5.37
N ARG A 225 -24.71 -15.21 -5.55
CA ARG A 225 -23.72 -15.41 -4.49
C ARG A 225 -22.61 -14.38 -4.60
N TRP A 226 -22.09 -13.98 -3.45
CA TRP A 226 -20.89 -13.17 -3.40
C TRP A 226 -19.67 -13.97 -3.86
N PHE A 227 -18.89 -13.37 -4.70
CA PHE A 227 -17.57 -13.87 -5.07
C PHE A 227 -16.55 -12.73 -5.07
N HIS A 228 -15.33 -13.05 -4.74
CA HIS A 228 -14.23 -12.11 -4.74
C HIS A 228 -13.53 -12.12 -6.10
N LEU A 229 -13.30 -10.95 -6.65
CA LEU A 229 -12.50 -10.73 -7.85
C LEU A 229 -11.23 -9.99 -7.47
N ALA A 230 -10.05 -10.55 -7.82
CA ALA A 230 -8.80 -9.82 -7.79
C ALA A 230 -8.15 -9.84 -9.17
N ILE A 231 -7.77 -8.65 -9.65
CA ILE A 231 -7.06 -8.44 -10.90
C ILE A 231 -5.66 -7.99 -10.52
N ARG A 232 -4.70 -8.88 -10.62
CA ARG A 232 -3.31 -8.68 -10.26
C ARG A 232 -2.48 -8.50 -11.52
N LEU A 233 -1.82 -7.36 -11.62
CA LEU A 233 -0.83 -7.10 -12.65
C LEU A 233 0.59 -7.18 -12.06
N GLN A 234 1.47 -7.84 -12.75
CA GLN A 234 2.90 -7.82 -12.50
C GLN A 234 3.65 -7.71 -13.84
N ASN A 235 4.25 -6.55 -14.08
CA ASN A 235 4.86 -6.18 -15.34
C ASN A 235 3.85 -6.27 -16.51
N LYS A 236 3.93 -7.29 -17.34
CA LYS A 236 3.02 -7.53 -18.48
C LYS A 236 2.11 -8.75 -18.28
N ILE A 237 2.10 -9.34 -17.09
CA ILE A 237 1.30 -10.52 -16.78
C ILE A 237 0.12 -10.11 -15.91
N VAL A 238 -1.07 -10.38 -16.40
CA VAL A 238 -2.31 -10.20 -15.67
C VAL A 238 -2.80 -11.55 -15.16
N ASP A 239 -2.92 -11.66 -13.85
CA ASP A 239 -3.52 -12.79 -13.18
C ASP A 239 -4.90 -12.38 -12.66
N VAL A 240 -5.90 -13.16 -12.97
CA VAL A 240 -7.25 -12.98 -12.45
C VAL A 240 -7.58 -14.07 -11.46
N TYR A 241 -7.98 -13.67 -10.26
CA TYR A 241 -8.35 -14.57 -9.18
C TYR A 241 -9.85 -14.46 -8.90
N ILE A 242 -10.50 -15.60 -8.79
CA ILE A 242 -11.88 -15.73 -8.29
C ILE A 242 -11.83 -16.49 -6.97
N ASN A 243 -12.36 -15.90 -5.89
CA ASN A 243 -12.36 -16.49 -4.55
C ASN A 243 -10.98 -16.97 -4.09
N GLY A 244 -9.93 -16.20 -4.40
CA GLY A 244 -8.55 -16.52 -4.02
C GLY A 244 -7.84 -17.52 -4.92
N THR A 245 -8.54 -18.14 -5.88
CA THR A 245 -7.97 -19.09 -6.82
C THR A 245 -7.70 -18.42 -8.15
N ILE A 246 -6.51 -18.65 -8.71
CA ILE A 246 -6.15 -18.15 -10.04
C ILE A 246 -7.02 -18.83 -11.10
N THR A 247 -7.78 -18.05 -11.82
CA THR A 247 -8.67 -18.54 -12.86
C THR A 247 -8.04 -18.40 -14.24
N THR A 248 -7.34 -17.30 -14.47
CA THR A 248 -6.75 -17.01 -15.78
C THR A 248 -5.46 -16.21 -15.59
N ARG A 249 -4.46 -16.54 -16.40
CA ARG A 249 -3.21 -15.80 -16.56
C ARG A 249 -3.02 -15.40 -18.01
N VAL A 250 -2.88 -14.11 -18.26
CA VAL A 250 -2.73 -13.56 -19.60
C VAL A 250 -1.45 -12.74 -19.70
N PRO A 251 -0.49 -13.13 -20.53
CA PRO A 251 0.66 -12.29 -20.85
C PRO A 251 0.25 -11.24 -21.87
N PHE A 252 0.54 -9.97 -21.59
CA PHE A 252 0.38 -8.88 -22.53
C PHE A 252 1.65 -8.66 -23.35
N THR A 253 1.50 -8.32 -24.61
CA THR A 253 2.63 -7.96 -25.49
C THR A 253 3.14 -6.55 -25.16
N GLN A 254 2.24 -5.65 -24.77
CA GLN A 254 2.50 -4.25 -24.46
C GLN A 254 2.30 -3.96 -22.97
N VAL A 255 2.87 -2.84 -22.52
CA VAL A 255 2.73 -2.42 -21.12
C VAL A 255 1.33 -1.88 -20.87
N PRO A 256 0.64 -2.30 -19.81
CA PRO A 256 -0.65 -1.73 -19.42
C PRO A 256 -0.57 -0.22 -19.17
N ASP A 257 -1.59 0.51 -19.64
CA ASP A 257 -1.72 1.96 -19.47
C ASP A 257 -2.42 2.28 -18.15
N GLN A 258 -1.65 2.55 -17.11
CA GLN A 258 -2.18 3.04 -15.84
C GLN A 258 -2.57 4.52 -15.97
N ASN A 259 -3.76 4.77 -16.49
CA ASN A 259 -4.28 6.11 -16.77
C ASN A 259 -4.58 6.93 -15.49
N TYR A 260 -4.75 8.24 -15.65
CA TYR A 260 -5.12 9.18 -14.59
C TYR A 260 -6.63 9.47 -14.53
N GLY A 261 -7.45 8.72 -15.27
CA GLY A 261 -8.89 8.90 -15.28
C GLY A 261 -9.56 8.58 -13.95
N ASP A 262 -10.81 8.98 -13.83
CA ASP A 262 -11.63 8.75 -12.66
C ASP A 262 -12.10 7.29 -12.54
N THR A 263 -12.75 6.95 -11.45
CA THR A 263 -13.36 5.62 -11.28
C THR A 263 -14.87 5.76 -11.35
N PHE A 264 -15.47 4.94 -12.21
CA PHE A 264 -16.90 4.90 -12.49
C PHE A 264 -17.49 3.55 -12.12
N ILE A 265 -18.71 3.52 -11.56
CA ILE A 265 -19.38 2.31 -11.10
C ILE A 265 -20.84 2.37 -11.54
N GLY A 266 -21.38 1.27 -12.04
CA GLY A 266 -22.82 1.11 -12.30
C GLY A 266 -23.39 1.96 -13.44
N TYR A 267 -22.60 2.35 -14.43
CA TYR A 267 -23.05 3.25 -15.50
C TYR A 267 -24.01 2.61 -16.51
N HIS A 268 -24.02 1.32 -16.65
CA HIS A 268 -25.04 0.55 -17.38
C HIS A 268 -25.45 -0.62 -16.51
N GLY A 269 -26.15 -0.27 -15.42
CA GLY A 269 -26.39 -1.15 -14.31
C GLY A 269 -26.77 -2.56 -14.70
N TYR A 270 -26.10 -3.49 -14.10
CA TYR A 270 -26.57 -4.86 -13.99
C TYR A 270 -27.29 -5.01 -12.65
N ASP A 271 -28.13 -6.01 -12.54
CA ASP A 271 -28.80 -6.32 -11.28
C ASP A 271 -27.82 -7.06 -10.36
N GLY A 272 -27.37 -6.35 -9.31
CA GLY A 272 -26.38 -6.88 -8.39
C GLY A 272 -25.71 -5.82 -7.53
N TYR A 273 -24.62 -6.22 -6.90
CA TYR A 273 -23.91 -5.40 -5.93
C TYR A 273 -22.40 -5.52 -6.13
N VAL A 274 -21.72 -4.43 -5.77
CA VAL A 274 -20.27 -4.40 -5.62
C VAL A 274 -19.91 -3.95 -4.21
N SER A 275 -18.92 -4.60 -3.59
CA SER A 275 -18.50 -4.27 -2.23
C SER A 275 -16.98 -4.17 -2.13
N ASN A 276 -16.51 -3.25 -1.27
CA ASN A 276 -15.11 -3.05 -0.92
C ASN A 276 -14.18 -2.99 -2.13
N LEU A 277 -14.44 -2.05 -3.07
CA LEU A 277 -13.50 -1.83 -4.16
C LEU A 277 -12.23 -1.19 -3.62
N ARG A 278 -11.09 -1.86 -3.78
CA ARG A 278 -9.80 -1.44 -3.28
C ARG A 278 -8.71 -1.57 -4.34
N TYR A 279 -7.87 -0.58 -4.40
CA TYR A 279 -6.63 -0.60 -5.17
C TYR A 279 -5.44 -0.91 -4.25
N PHE A 280 -4.45 -1.61 -4.76
CA PHE A 280 -3.15 -1.83 -4.14
C PHE A 280 -2.07 -1.47 -5.15
N ASP A 281 -1.08 -0.71 -4.72
CA ASP A 281 0.04 -0.25 -5.55
C ASP A 281 1.08 -1.33 -5.88
N SER A 282 0.81 -2.57 -5.48
CA SER A 282 1.69 -3.72 -5.64
C SER A 282 0.93 -4.98 -6.06
N ALA A 283 1.66 -5.92 -6.64
CA ALA A 283 1.14 -7.24 -6.98
C ALA A 283 1.01 -8.09 -5.71
N LEU A 284 -0.22 -8.21 -5.19
CA LEU A 284 -0.49 -9.00 -3.98
C LEU A 284 -0.08 -10.45 -4.13
N SER A 285 0.45 -11.03 -3.08
CA SER A 285 0.69 -12.47 -2.99
C SER A 285 -0.61 -13.24 -2.85
N VAL A 286 -0.57 -14.55 -3.16
CA VAL A 286 -1.72 -15.44 -2.99
C VAL A 286 -2.25 -15.44 -1.55
N PHE A 287 -1.34 -15.38 -0.56
CA PHE A 287 -1.71 -15.32 0.85
C PHE A 287 -2.46 -14.03 1.22
N GLN A 288 -2.02 -12.90 0.68
CA GLN A 288 -2.71 -11.61 0.90
C GLN A 288 -4.10 -11.62 0.26
N ILE A 289 -4.23 -12.16 -0.95
CA ILE A 289 -5.53 -12.32 -1.62
C ILE A 289 -6.43 -13.26 -0.82
N SER A 290 -5.90 -14.39 -0.34
CA SER A 290 -6.65 -15.34 0.52
C SER A 290 -7.15 -14.68 1.81
N ASN A 291 -6.33 -13.85 2.45
CA ASN A 291 -6.75 -13.11 3.65
C ASN A 291 -7.91 -12.15 3.37
N ILE A 292 -7.91 -11.49 2.22
CA ILE A 292 -9.03 -10.63 1.80
C ILE A 292 -10.29 -11.48 1.59
N VAL A 293 -10.16 -12.64 0.93
CA VAL A 293 -11.27 -13.56 0.72
C VAL A 293 -11.84 -14.08 2.05
N MET A 294 -10.99 -14.43 3.01
CA MET A 294 -11.42 -14.89 4.34
C MET A 294 -12.16 -13.79 5.12
N SER A 295 -11.88 -12.53 4.88
CA SER A 295 -12.56 -11.41 5.52
C SER A 295 -14.00 -11.22 5.04
N GLY A 296 -14.35 -11.75 3.86
CA GLY A 296 -15.67 -11.65 3.27
C GLY A 296 -16.04 -10.25 2.74
N PRO A 297 -17.25 -10.13 2.14
CA PRO A 297 -17.78 -8.84 1.67
C PRO A 297 -18.24 -7.97 2.84
N ASN A 298 -18.07 -6.68 2.72
CA ASN A 298 -18.65 -5.71 3.64
C ASN A 298 -20.06 -5.34 3.15
N LEU A 299 -21.08 -5.69 3.92
CA LEU A 299 -22.49 -5.47 3.57
C LEU A 299 -23.04 -4.16 4.12
N SER A 300 -22.22 -3.31 4.77
CA SER A 300 -22.67 -2.01 5.25
C SER A 300 -22.98 -1.09 4.07
N ASN A 301 -24.10 -0.35 4.18
CA ASN A 301 -24.47 0.64 3.20
C ASN A 301 -23.72 1.97 3.49
N PRO A 302 -22.84 2.44 2.61
CA PRO A 302 -22.09 3.66 2.86
C PRO A 302 -22.98 4.92 2.83
N GLU A 303 -24.14 4.89 2.21
CA GLU A 303 -25.08 6.02 2.19
C GLU A 303 -25.70 6.27 3.58
N GLU A 304 -25.94 5.23 4.36
CA GLU A 304 -26.44 5.36 5.74
C GLU A 304 -25.39 5.92 6.71
N ASN A 305 -24.10 5.69 6.41
CA ASN A 305 -23.01 6.17 7.25
C ASN A 305 -22.56 7.61 6.94
N GLN A 306 -23.00 8.21 5.84
CA GLN A 306 -22.69 9.62 5.53
C GLN A 306 -23.46 10.60 6.39
N GLU A 307 -24.62 10.24 6.91
CA GLU A 307 -25.38 11.08 7.86
C GLU A 307 -24.73 11.14 9.26
N ILE A 308 -23.88 10.17 9.61
CA ILE A 308 -23.08 10.17 10.85
C ILE A 308 -21.63 10.50 10.52
N GLY A 309 -21.41 11.38 9.56
CA GLY A 309 -20.09 11.93 9.29
C GLY A 309 -19.64 12.78 10.46
N ASN A 310 -19.05 12.14 11.47
CA ASN A 310 -18.14 12.83 12.38
C ASN A 310 -17.10 13.52 11.50
N ALA A 311 -17.31 14.79 11.21
CA ALA A 311 -16.29 15.64 10.63
C ALA A 311 -15.06 15.42 11.49
N ASN A 312 -14.03 14.85 10.91
CA ASN A 312 -12.76 14.67 11.61
C ASN A 312 -12.36 16.05 12.11
N TYR A 313 -12.46 16.29 13.42
CA TYR A 313 -12.28 17.59 14.07
C TYR A 313 -10.95 18.28 13.70
N LEU A 314 -10.03 17.52 13.14
CA LEU A 314 -8.72 17.97 12.64
C LEU A 314 -8.59 17.96 11.12
N SER A 315 -9.68 17.73 10.36
CA SER A 315 -9.60 17.80 8.90
C SER A 315 -9.64 19.26 8.45
N GLY A 316 -8.79 19.63 7.48
CA GLY A 316 -8.78 20.99 6.90
C GLY A 316 -10.14 21.44 6.34
N SER A 317 -11.06 20.53 6.03
CA SER A 317 -12.42 20.81 5.61
C SER A 317 -13.29 21.43 6.72
N TRP A 318 -12.88 21.33 7.98
CA TRP A 318 -13.58 21.99 9.09
C TRP A 318 -13.39 23.51 9.05
N TYR A 319 -12.23 23.98 8.60
CA TYR A 319 -11.90 25.41 8.52
C TYR A 319 -12.39 26.09 7.25
N THR A 320 -12.78 25.34 6.23
CA THR A 320 -13.17 25.90 4.92
C THR A 320 -14.68 25.93 4.70
N LYS A 321 -15.49 25.47 5.67
CA LYS A 321 -16.95 25.35 5.54
C LYS A 321 -17.72 26.66 5.74
N ASP A 322 -17.07 27.75 6.18
CA ASP A 322 -17.69 29.04 6.47
C ASP A 322 -17.46 30.11 5.39
N SER A 323 -17.24 29.73 4.14
CA SER A 323 -17.07 30.70 3.06
C SER A 323 -17.89 30.29 1.84
N TYR A 324 -19.21 30.27 1.96
CA TYR A 324 -20.16 30.56 0.85
C TYR A 324 -21.57 30.56 1.39
#